data_5e465ecbb79e3713247fc9691ccdf965
#
_entry.id   5e465ecbb79e3713247fc9691ccdf965
#
_cell.length_a   1.000
_cell.length_b   1.000
_cell.length_c   1.000
_cell.angle_alpha   90.00
_cell.angle_beta   90.00
_cell.angle_gamma   90.00
#
_symmetry.space_group_name_H-M   'P 1'
#
loop_
_entity.id
_entity.type
_entity.pdbx_description
1 polymer ?
#
loop_
_entity_poly.entity_id
_entity_poly.type
_entity_poly.pdbx_seq_one_letter_code
_entity_poly.pdbx_strand_id
1 'polypeptide(L)'
;MGGINKLILRNKIHSTLRHDSDLKLAICHATSSFYSDTNTTKEDSEGIPNGLIFYDDIEIGIFIREIGKDSWKVSTRTNNFIDLAKFCNIFDGGGHKNAAGFSYNGKLENLIESIISNLKK
;
A
#
# COMPACT_ATOMS: atom_id res chain seq x y z
N MET A 1 -18.29 5.16 7.46
CA MET A 1 -18.12 5.07 8.90
C MET A 1 -17.66 3.70 9.25
N GLY A 2 -17.84 3.19 10.35
CA GLY A 2 -17.41 1.86 10.76
C GLY A 2 -17.34 1.81 12.27
N GLY A 3 -17.44 0.63 12.80
CA GLY A 3 -17.34 0.43 14.23
C GLY A 3 -15.94 0.09 14.67
N ILE A 4 -15.85 -0.46 15.89
CA ILE A 4 -14.60 -0.85 16.50
C ILE A 4 -13.82 -1.85 15.64
N ASN A 5 -14.50 -2.71 14.87
CA ASN A 5 -13.83 -3.69 14.02
C ASN A 5 -12.99 -3.03 12.94
N LYS A 6 -13.46 -1.93 12.38
CA LYS A 6 -12.71 -1.14 11.42
C LYS A 6 -11.42 -0.57 12.04
N LEU A 7 -11.51 -0.08 13.28
CA LEU A 7 -10.35 0.42 14.01
C LEU A 7 -9.34 -0.71 14.26
N ILE A 8 -9.83 -1.88 14.68
CA ILE A 8 -8.95 -3.04 14.92
C ILE A 8 -8.26 -3.47 13.63
N LEU A 9 -8.99 -3.52 12.51
CA LEU A 9 -8.40 -3.82 11.20
C LEU A 9 -7.29 -2.83 10.86
N ARG A 10 -7.56 -1.55 10.98
CA ARG A 10 -6.59 -0.51 10.60
C ARG A 10 -5.37 -0.53 11.51
N ASN A 11 -5.54 -0.87 12.78
CA ASN A 11 -4.39 -1.09 13.67
C ASN A 11 -3.54 -2.27 13.23
N LYS A 12 -4.17 -3.37 12.81
CA LYS A 12 -3.43 -4.53 12.26
C LYS A 12 -2.62 -4.12 11.02
N ILE A 13 -3.24 -3.36 10.12
CA ILE A 13 -2.58 -2.90 8.89
C ILE A 13 -1.38 -2.01 9.23
N HIS A 14 -1.57 -1.03 10.11
CA HIS A 14 -0.49 -0.13 10.49
C HIS A 14 0.65 -0.84 11.23
N SER A 15 0.37 -1.96 11.89
CA SER A 15 1.41 -2.75 12.56
C SER A 15 2.39 -3.41 11.58
N THR A 16 2.02 -3.48 10.29
CA THR A 16 2.89 -4.03 9.24
C THR A 16 3.83 -2.99 8.64
N LEU A 17 3.82 -1.77 9.14
CA LEU A 17 4.55 -0.65 8.57
C LEU A 17 6.02 -0.99 8.33
N ARG A 18 6.47 -0.72 7.10
CA ARG A 18 7.86 -0.70 6.71
C ARG A 18 8.19 0.71 6.25
N HIS A 19 9.30 1.25 6.71
CA HIS A 19 9.72 2.60 6.40
C HIS A 19 11.13 2.60 5.83
N ASP A 20 11.30 3.24 4.68
CA ASP A 20 12.61 3.49 4.08
C ASP A 20 12.85 5.00 4.14
N SER A 21 13.78 5.42 5.00
CA SER A 21 14.01 6.84 5.25
C SER A 21 14.64 7.56 4.05
N ASP A 22 15.46 6.88 3.27
CA ASP A 22 16.10 7.49 2.10
C ASP A 22 15.08 7.80 1.01
N LEU A 23 14.09 6.93 0.84
CA LEU A 23 13.01 7.10 -0.14
C LEU A 23 11.83 7.88 0.43
N LYS A 24 11.80 8.13 1.72
CA LYS A 24 10.64 8.66 2.44
C LYS A 24 9.38 7.86 2.12
N LEU A 25 9.53 6.53 2.17
CA LEU A 25 8.53 5.56 1.77
C LEU A 25 7.97 4.86 2.99
N ALA A 26 6.64 4.70 3.02
CA ALA A 26 5.96 3.86 3.99
C ALA A 26 5.10 2.83 3.26
N ILE A 27 5.23 1.56 3.65
CA ILE A 27 4.45 0.46 3.08
C ILE A 27 3.71 -0.25 4.21
N CYS A 28 2.41 -0.43 4.04
CA CYS A 28 1.58 -1.29 4.89
C CYS A 28 0.93 -2.35 4.03
N HIS A 29 0.56 -3.48 4.64
CA HIS A 29 -0.16 -4.51 3.89
C HIS A 29 -1.29 -5.11 4.73
N ALA A 30 -2.19 -5.82 4.03
CA ALA A 30 -3.25 -6.61 4.65
C ALA A 30 -3.36 -7.94 3.91
N THR A 31 -3.36 -9.02 4.67
CA THR A 31 -3.71 -10.34 4.14
C THR A 31 -5.23 -10.52 4.23
N SER A 32 -5.76 -11.52 3.53
CA SER A 32 -7.19 -11.84 3.59
C SER A 32 -7.63 -12.14 5.02
N SER A 33 -6.77 -12.75 5.84
CA SER A 33 -7.09 -13.07 7.22
C SER A 33 -7.27 -11.83 8.09
N PHE A 34 -6.66 -10.69 7.76
CA PHE A 34 -6.88 -9.44 8.48
C PHE A 34 -8.36 -9.07 8.47
N TYR A 35 -9.01 -9.25 7.31
CA TYR A 35 -10.43 -8.92 7.15
C TYR A 35 -11.34 -9.96 7.80
N SER A 36 -11.07 -11.24 7.61
CA SER A 36 -11.89 -12.29 8.21
C SER A 36 -11.80 -12.29 9.73
N ASP A 37 -10.62 -12.07 10.29
CA ASP A 37 -10.41 -12.05 11.74
C ASP A 37 -11.08 -10.86 12.43
N THR A 38 -11.33 -9.79 11.70
CA THR A 38 -11.95 -8.57 12.24
C THR A 38 -13.40 -8.40 11.78
N ASN A 39 -13.91 -9.34 10.98
CA ASN A 39 -15.25 -9.24 10.40
C ASN A 39 -15.44 -7.92 9.66
N THR A 40 -14.49 -7.59 8.79
CA THR A 40 -14.48 -6.38 7.97
C THR A 40 -14.33 -6.72 6.50
N THR A 41 -14.43 -5.73 5.64
CA THR A 41 -14.26 -5.87 4.19
C THR A 41 -13.19 -4.88 3.69
N LYS A 42 -12.85 -4.98 2.41
CA LYS A 42 -11.85 -4.12 1.80
C LYS A 42 -12.20 -2.62 1.92
N GLU A 43 -13.48 -2.28 1.94
CA GLU A 43 -13.95 -0.91 2.08
C GLU A 43 -13.51 -0.30 3.41
N ASP A 44 -13.36 -1.13 4.44
CA ASP A 44 -12.91 -0.67 5.76
C ASP A 44 -11.43 -0.29 5.79
N SER A 45 -10.67 -0.63 4.75
CA SER A 45 -9.25 -0.25 4.62
C SER A 45 -9.01 0.83 3.57
N GLU A 46 -10.05 1.46 3.04
CA GLU A 46 -9.89 2.55 2.08
C GLU A 46 -9.14 3.72 2.71
N GLY A 47 -8.30 4.37 1.89
CA GLY A 47 -7.58 5.55 2.31
C GLY A 47 -6.30 5.29 3.11
N ILE A 48 -5.89 4.04 3.28
CA ILE A 48 -4.65 3.73 4.01
C ILE A 48 -3.44 4.48 3.43
N PRO A 49 -3.13 4.39 2.10
CA PRO A 49 -1.95 5.09 1.60
C PRO A 49 -2.09 6.60 1.67
N ASN A 50 -3.31 7.13 1.56
CA ASN A 50 -3.56 8.56 1.70
C ASN A 50 -3.22 9.05 3.11
N GLY A 51 -3.54 8.27 4.14
CA GLY A 51 -3.21 8.62 5.52
C GLY A 51 -1.73 8.63 5.80
N LEU A 52 -0.98 7.75 5.13
CA LEU A 52 0.47 7.65 5.34
C LEU A 52 1.21 8.92 4.92
N ILE A 53 0.78 9.58 3.85
CA ILE A 53 1.47 10.76 3.34
C ILE A 53 1.16 12.05 4.10
N PHE A 54 0.32 12.00 5.13
CA PHE A 54 0.13 13.13 6.04
C PHE A 54 1.30 13.34 6.99
N TYR A 55 2.16 12.34 7.16
CA TYR A 55 3.31 12.44 8.06
C TYR A 55 4.49 13.06 7.34
N ASP A 56 5.21 13.96 8.02
CA ASP A 56 6.25 14.78 7.39
C ASP A 56 7.40 13.97 6.78
N ASP A 57 7.68 12.80 7.34
CA ASP A 57 8.78 11.95 6.88
C ASP A 57 8.38 11.01 5.75
N ILE A 58 7.13 11.08 5.27
CA ILE A 58 6.61 10.17 4.24
C ILE A 58 6.17 10.96 3.03
N GLU A 59 6.80 10.69 1.89
CA GLU A 59 6.42 11.26 0.60
C GLU A 59 5.66 10.25 -0.27
N ILE A 60 5.91 8.95 -0.08
CA ILE A 60 5.24 7.88 -0.81
C ILE A 60 4.58 6.94 0.19
N GLY A 61 3.27 6.81 0.09
CA GLY A 61 2.49 5.86 0.88
C GLY A 61 1.99 4.74 0.00
N ILE A 62 2.23 3.49 0.41
CA ILE A 62 1.83 2.30 -0.34
C ILE A 62 1.06 1.36 0.55
N PHE A 63 -0.07 0.88 0.03
CA PHE A 63 -0.87 -0.16 0.67
C PHE A 63 -0.95 -1.35 -0.28
N ILE A 64 -0.62 -2.54 0.25
CA ILE A 64 -0.64 -3.80 -0.49
C ILE A 64 -1.71 -4.69 0.13
N ARG A 65 -2.70 -5.07 -0.67
CA ARG A 65 -3.82 -5.89 -0.19
C ARG A 65 -3.84 -7.22 -0.92
N GLU A 66 -3.90 -8.31 -0.16
CA GLU A 66 -4.05 -9.65 -0.73
C GLU A 66 -5.42 -9.79 -1.40
N ILE A 67 -5.43 -10.25 -2.66
CA ILE A 67 -6.66 -10.48 -3.42
C ILE A 67 -6.83 -11.96 -3.81
N GLY A 68 -5.86 -12.79 -3.49
CA GLY A 68 -5.88 -14.21 -3.73
C GLY A 68 -4.52 -14.77 -3.34
N LYS A 69 -4.34 -16.09 -3.47
CA LYS A 69 -3.07 -16.71 -3.12
C LYS A 69 -1.95 -16.13 -3.98
N ASP A 70 -0.92 -15.59 -3.33
CA ASP A 70 0.23 -14.95 -4.00
C ASP A 70 -0.21 -13.93 -5.05
N SER A 71 -1.30 -13.21 -4.77
CA SER A 71 -1.84 -12.19 -5.66
C SER A 71 -2.21 -10.96 -4.85
N TRP A 72 -1.75 -9.79 -5.31
CA TRP A 72 -1.79 -8.56 -4.52
C TRP A 72 -2.24 -7.37 -5.35
N LYS A 73 -2.99 -6.50 -4.72
CA LYS A 73 -3.36 -5.20 -5.27
C LYS A 73 -2.55 -4.13 -4.55
N VAL A 74 -1.80 -3.34 -5.32
CA VAL A 74 -0.95 -2.27 -4.79
C VAL A 74 -1.56 -0.92 -5.10
N SER A 75 -1.70 -0.09 -4.07
CA SER A 75 -2.19 1.28 -4.19
C SER A 75 -1.11 2.24 -3.70
N THR A 76 -0.79 3.25 -4.50
CA THR A 76 0.27 4.21 -4.20
C THR A 76 -0.26 5.62 -4.18
N ARG A 77 0.28 6.45 -3.28
CA ARG A 77 -0.10 7.86 -3.15
C ARG A 77 1.14 8.70 -2.86
N THR A 78 1.13 9.92 -3.36
CA THR A 78 2.14 10.93 -3.03
C THR A 78 1.53 12.32 -3.05
N ASN A 79 2.07 13.23 -2.26
CA ASN A 79 1.75 14.66 -2.34
C ASN A 79 2.94 15.47 -2.85
N ASN A 80 3.90 14.79 -3.48
CA ASN A 80 5.13 15.39 -3.98
C ASN A 80 5.23 15.23 -5.51
N PHE A 81 6.38 15.50 -6.08
CA PHE A 81 6.61 15.56 -7.53
C PHE A 81 6.91 14.21 -8.19
N ILE A 82 6.84 13.13 -7.44
CA ILE A 82 7.07 11.78 -7.95
C ILE A 82 5.90 11.39 -8.87
N ASP A 83 6.22 10.88 -10.06
CA ASP A 83 5.21 10.39 -10.99
C ASP A 83 4.91 8.91 -10.71
N LEU A 84 3.88 8.66 -9.91
CA LEU A 84 3.51 7.29 -9.55
C LEU A 84 2.82 6.54 -10.70
N ALA A 85 2.21 7.24 -11.64
CA ALA A 85 1.67 6.58 -12.84
C ALA A 85 2.79 5.93 -13.63
N LYS A 86 3.90 6.63 -13.80
CA LYS A 86 5.07 6.12 -14.50
C LYS A 86 5.70 4.95 -13.75
N PHE A 87 5.81 5.07 -12.42
CA PHE A 87 6.32 3.98 -11.58
C PHE A 87 5.44 2.74 -11.70
N CYS A 88 4.13 2.88 -11.53
CA CYS A 88 3.21 1.74 -11.59
C CYS A 88 3.16 1.09 -12.97
N ASN A 89 3.44 1.87 -14.03
CA ASN A 89 3.48 1.34 -15.38
C ASN A 89 4.60 0.30 -15.57
N ILE A 90 5.65 0.33 -14.75
CA ILE A 90 6.70 -0.69 -14.76
C ILE A 90 6.10 -2.07 -14.45
N PHE A 91 5.02 -2.11 -13.67
CA PHE A 91 4.31 -3.33 -13.29
C PHE A 91 3.00 -3.51 -14.06
N ASP A 92 2.89 -2.90 -15.24
CA ASP A 92 1.69 -2.93 -16.08
C ASP A 92 0.46 -2.28 -15.43
N GLY A 93 0.68 -1.41 -14.48
CA GLY A 93 -0.38 -0.63 -13.84
C GLY A 93 -0.47 0.76 -14.40
N GLY A 94 -1.09 1.66 -13.66
CA GLY A 94 -1.24 3.04 -14.07
C GLY A 94 -2.10 3.85 -13.12
N GLY A 95 -2.51 5.03 -13.56
CA GLY A 95 -3.32 5.95 -12.81
C GLY A 95 -2.89 7.38 -13.04
N HIS A 96 -2.88 8.17 -11.98
CA HIS A 96 -2.45 9.56 -11.99
C HIS A 96 -1.08 9.70 -11.34
N LYS A 97 -0.42 10.84 -11.55
CA LYS A 97 0.90 11.09 -10.98
C LYS A 97 0.95 10.90 -9.46
N ASN A 98 -0.10 11.31 -8.75
CA ASN A 98 -0.14 11.23 -7.29
C ASN A 98 -0.96 10.06 -6.75
N ALA A 99 -1.63 9.30 -7.60
CA ALA A 99 -2.50 8.20 -7.17
C ALA A 99 -2.56 7.15 -8.27
N ALA A 100 -1.84 6.06 -8.09
CA ALA A 100 -1.73 5.01 -9.09
C ALA A 100 -1.66 3.65 -8.40
N GLY A 101 -1.83 2.60 -9.18
CA GLY A 101 -1.77 1.26 -8.63
C GLY A 101 -1.49 0.20 -9.67
N PHE A 102 -1.27 -1.02 -9.20
CA PHE A 102 -1.03 -2.16 -10.07
C PHE A 102 -1.38 -3.45 -9.32
N SER A 103 -1.46 -4.54 -10.05
CA SER A 103 -1.62 -5.88 -9.49
C SER A 103 -0.34 -6.67 -9.67
N TYR A 104 -0.07 -7.56 -8.74
CA TYR A 104 1.18 -8.34 -8.75
C TYR A 104 0.87 -9.79 -8.35
N ASN A 105 1.49 -10.73 -9.06
CA ASN A 105 1.44 -12.16 -8.74
C ASN A 105 2.81 -12.61 -8.27
N GLY A 106 2.87 -13.15 -7.07
CA GLY A 106 4.11 -13.62 -6.45
C GLY A 106 4.06 -13.45 -4.95
N LYS A 107 5.20 -13.68 -4.30
CA LYS A 107 5.31 -13.56 -2.85
C LYS A 107 5.40 -12.10 -2.43
N LEU A 108 4.81 -11.77 -1.28
CA LEU A 108 4.80 -10.41 -0.74
C LEU A 108 6.23 -9.84 -0.62
N GLU A 109 7.18 -10.63 -0.12
CA GLU A 109 8.55 -10.14 0.07
C GLU A 109 9.21 -9.78 -1.27
N ASN A 110 8.97 -10.56 -2.31
CA ASN A 110 9.48 -10.26 -3.65
C ASN A 110 8.86 -8.98 -4.21
N LEU A 111 7.56 -8.79 -3.96
CA LEU A 111 6.87 -7.57 -4.36
C LEU A 111 7.49 -6.34 -3.67
N ILE A 112 7.67 -6.39 -2.36
CA ILE A 112 8.25 -5.28 -1.59
C ILE A 112 9.67 -4.96 -2.06
N GLU A 113 10.50 -5.98 -2.26
CA GLU A 113 11.85 -5.80 -2.79
C GLU A 113 11.84 -5.13 -4.17
N SER A 114 10.92 -5.56 -5.04
CA SER A 114 10.79 -5.00 -6.38
C SER A 114 10.33 -3.54 -6.34
N ILE A 115 9.40 -3.21 -5.45
CA ILE A 115 8.95 -1.82 -5.26
C ILE A 115 10.13 -0.95 -4.87
N ILE A 116 10.86 -1.35 -3.84
CA ILE A 116 11.97 -0.56 -3.31
C ILE A 116 13.07 -0.40 -4.35
N SER A 117 13.46 -1.49 -5.02
CA SER A 117 14.54 -1.45 -6.00
C SER A 117 14.18 -0.57 -7.20
N ASN A 118 12.92 -0.57 -7.65
CA ASN A 118 12.49 0.28 -8.76
C ASN A 118 12.34 1.75 -8.36
N LEU A 119 12.01 2.04 -7.11
CA LEU A 119 11.96 3.43 -6.62
C LEU A 119 13.36 4.03 -6.46
N LYS A 120 14.39 3.21 -6.25
CA LYS A 120 15.78 3.67 -6.13
C LYS A 120 16.44 4.03 -7.45
N LYS A 121 15.84 3.65 -8.56
CA LYS A 121 16.40 3.93 -9.89
C LYS A 121 16.26 5.39 -10.33
#